data_e37b877c251dedbe50e2ea77f20b3d05
#
_entry.id   e37b877c251dedbe50e2ea77f20b3d05
#
_cell.length_a   1.000
_cell.length_b   1.000
_cell.length_c   1.000
_cell.angle_alpha   90.00
_cell.angle_beta   90.00
_cell.angle_gamma   90.00
#
_symmetry.space_group_name_H-M   'P 1'
#
loop_
_entity.id
_entity.type
_entity.pdbx_description
1 polymer ?
#
loop_
_entity_poly.entity_id
_entity_poly.type
_entity_poly.pdbx_seq_one_letter_code
_entity_poly.pdbx_strand_id
1 'polypeptide(L)'
;MRVLFANKFLYPRGGSETHLLGLADALGGRGHEITFFGTHDERNVTPPDRTTTVPATDYAVRGVISRLRQFGRMLFSATAYRCVHDLVARSRPHLAHLHNIYHQLSPSVLVALRRSGVPCVLTAHDYKLVCPSYHTSCRREFVTLSNGGSFRRTLPPSRPLSRTATA
;
A
#
# COMPACT_ATOMS: atom_id res chain seq x y z
N MET A 1 -0.76 -12.80 19.21
CA MET A 1 -1.80 -12.63 18.17
C MET A 1 -1.19 -13.03 16.82
N ARG A 2 -2.02 -13.46 15.85
CA ARG A 2 -1.58 -13.66 14.47
C ARG A 2 -1.88 -12.39 13.67
N VAL A 3 -0.86 -11.82 13.03
CA VAL A 3 -0.96 -10.56 12.27
C VAL A 3 -0.51 -10.82 10.83
N LEU A 4 -1.36 -10.44 9.89
CA LEU A 4 -1.03 -10.48 8.45
C LEU A 4 -0.58 -9.10 8.00
N PHE A 5 0.65 -8.99 7.53
CA PHE A 5 1.14 -7.78 6.87
C PHE A 5 1.00 -7.89 5.35
N ALA A 6 0.41 -6.88 4.72
CA ALA A 6 0.29 -6.83 3.27
C ALA A 6 0.92 -5.55 2.70
N ASN A 7 1.90 -5.72 1.82
CA ASN A 7 2.56 -4.63 1.10
C ASN A 7 3.03 -5.12 -0.28
N LYS A 8 3.12 -4.21 -1.24
CA LYS A 8 3.59 -4.56 -2.60
C LYS A 8 5.02 -5.11 -2.62
N PHE A 9 5.94 -4.58 -1.80
CA PHE A 9 7.32 -5.03 -1.70
C PHE A 9 7.64 -5.48 -0.29
N LEU A 10 8.36 -6.59 -0.16
CA LEU A 10 8.74 -7.20 1.12
C LEU A 10 10.27 -7.16 1.33
N TYR A 11 10.91 -6.10 0.83
CA TYR A 11 12.34 -5.81 1.00
C TYR A 11 12.54 -4.31 1.23
N PRO A 12 13.64 -3.86 1.85
CA PRO A 12 13.91 -2.45 2.15
C PRO A 12 14.14 -1.64 0.87
N ARG A 13 13.06 -1.11 0.29
CA ARG A 13 13.10 -0.25 -0.90
C ARG A 13 12.99 1.22 -0.55
N GLY A 14 12.27 1.54 0.50
CA GLY A 14 12.01 2.90 0.95
C GLY A 14 11.48 2.94 2.37
N GLY A 15 11.04 4.11 2.84
CA GLY A 15 10.58 4.31 4.21
C GLY A 15 9.37 3.44 4.59
N SER A 16 8.45 3.20 3.67
CA SER A 16 7.26 2.39 3.92
C SER A 16 7.59 0.92 4.16
N GLU A 17 8.52 0.36 3.39
CA GLU A 17 8.97 -1.02 3.53
C GLU A 17 9.81 -1.21 4.80
N THR A 18 10.72 -0.26 5.07
CA THR A 18 11.52 -0.26 6.30
C THR A 18 10.62 -0.17 7.55
N HIS A 19 9.59 0.68 7.50
CA HIS A 19 8.62 0.79 8.60
C HIS A 19 7.85 -0.52 8.80
N LEU A 20 7.35 -1.12 7.72
CA LEU A 20 6.63 -2.40 7.79
C LEU A 20 7.49 -3.51 8.40
N LEU A 21 8.71 -3.68 7.88
CA LEU A 21 9.61 -4.73 8.33
C LEU A 21 10.02 -4.54 9.79
N GLY A 22 10.35 -3.29 10.18
CA GLY A 22 10.69 -2.97 11.57
C GLY A 22 9.52 -3.18 12.54
N LEU A 23 8.29 -2.85 12.11
CA LEU A 23 7.08 -3.11 12.92
C LEU A 23 6.79 -4.61 13.03
N ALA A 24 6.94 -5.36 11.94
CA ALA A 24 6.77 -6.81 11.95
C ALA A 24 7.77 -7.49 12.87
N ASP A 25 9.03 -7.06 12.84
CA ASP A 25 10.10 -7.56 13.72
C ASP A 25 9.82 -7.23 15.20
N ALA A 26 9.44 -5.99 15.50
CA ALA A 26 9.09 -5.56 16.85
C ALA A 26 7.89 -6.33 17.43
N LEU A 27 6.89 -6.65 16.61
CA LEU A 27 5.74 -7.46 17.04
C LEU A 27 6.13 -8.92 17.17
N GLY A 28 6.96 -9.46 16.28
CA GLY A 28 7.51 -10.79 16.37
C GLY A 28 8.30 -11.00 17.66
N GLY A 29 9.16 -10.03 18.03
CA GLY A 29 9.90 -10.02 19.29
C GLY A 29 9.02 -9.97 20.56
N ARG A 30 7.76 -9.53 20.42
CA ARG A 30 6.73 -9.57 21.48
C ARG A 30 5.88 -10.86 21.48
N GLY A 31 6.26 -11.87 20.71
CA GLY A 31 5.57 -13.15 20.64
C GLY A 31 4.32 -13.16 19.76
N HIS A 32 4.17 -12.21 18.81
CA HIS A 32 3.13 -12.28 17.82
C HIS A 32 3.59 -13.11 16.61
N GLU A 33 2.69 -13.90 16.05
CA GLU A 33 2.92 -14.63 14.81
C GLU A 33 2.69 -13.70 13.62
N ILE A 34 3.70 -13.55 12.78
CA ILE A 34 3.65 -12.65 11.63
C ILE A 34 3.61 -13.47 10.34
N THR A 35 2.67 -13.15 9.46
CA THR A 35 2.59 -13.64 8.09
C THR A 35 2.62 -12.48 7.12
N PHE A 36 3.16 -12.71 5.92
CA PHE A 36 3.35 -11.67 4.92
C PHE A 36 2.61 -11.99 3.61
N PHE A 37 2.07 -10.96 2.99
CA PHE A 37 1.50 -11.01 1.65
C PHE A 37 2.06 -9.88 0.79
N GLY A 38 2.60 -10.21 -0.38
CA GLY A 38 3.20 -9.23 -1.27
C GLY A 38 3.39 -9.69 -2.69
N THR A 39 4.20 -8.96 -3.46
CA THR A 39 4.62 -9.40 -4.79
C THR A 39 5.87 -10.27 -4.70
N HIS A 40 5.97 -11.21 -5.64
CA HIS A 40 7.18 -12.02 -5.79
C HIS A 40 8.35 -11.14 -6.26
N ASP A 41 9.45 -11.19 -5.52
CA ASP A 41 10.70 -10.51 -5.86
C ASP A 41 11.84 -11.28 -5.16
N GLU A 42 12.96 -11.49 -5.87
CA GLU A 42 14.13 -12.20 -5.33
C GLU A 42 14.77 -11.46 -4.15
N ARG A 43 14.53 -10.16 -4.04
CA ARG A 43 15.00 -9.30 -2.94
C ARG A 43 14.15 -9.38 -1.68
N ASN A 44 13.04 -10.12 -1.68
CA ASN A 44 12.20 -10.25 -0.50
C ASN A 44 13.02 -10.84 0.66
N VAL A 45 13.00 -10.15 1.80
CA VAL A 45 13.73 -10.54 3.02
C VAL A 45 12.86 -11.26 4.05
N THR A 46 11.57 -11.41 3.78
CA THR A 46 10.62 -12.08 4.68
C THR A 46 10.76 -13.61 4.60
N PRO A 47 10.55 -14.34 5.74
CA PRO A 47 10.69 -15.79 5.77
C PRO A 47 9.76 -16.46 4.75
N PRO A 48 10.26 -17.36 3.87
CA PRO A 48 9.46 -17.99 2.81
C PRO A 48 8.27 -18.81 3.33
N ASP A 49 8.44 -19.48 4.48
CA ASP A 49 7.42 -20.29 5.16
C ASP A 49 6.23 -19.46 5.68
N ARG A 50 6.44 -18.16 5.89
CA ARG A 50 5.43 -17.20 6.38
C ARG A 50 5.02 -16.18 5.35
N THR A 51 5.48 -16.33 4.10
CA THR A 51 5.25 -15.36 3.03
C THR A 51 4.44 -15.99 1.90
N THR A 52 3.38 -15.32 1.50
CA THR A 52 2.62 -15.64 0.29
C THR A 52 2.79 -14.50 -0.69
N THR A 53 3.18 -14.82 -1.90
CA THR A 53 3.41 -13.82 -2.95
C THR A 53 2.56 -14.06 -4.17
N VAL A 54 2.28 -12.97 -4.89
CA VAL A 54 1.67 -13.00 -6.23
C VAL A 54 2.66 -12.45 -7.25
N PRO A 55 2.58 -12.86 -8.52
CA PRO A 55 3.42 -12.30 -9.57
C PRO A 55 3.26 -10.78 -9.65
N ALA A 56 4.38 -10.06 -9.76
CA ALA A 56 4.36 -8.63 -10.00
C ALA A 56 3.66 -8.33 -11.33
N THR A 57 2.87 -7.26 -11.36
CA THR A 57 2.23 -6.82 -12.61
C THR A 57 3.24 -5.98 -13.40
N ASP A 58 3.59 -6.44 -14.60
CA ASP A 58 4.40 -5.64 -15.52
C ASP A 58 3.50 -4.61 -16.21
N TYR A 59 3.84 -3.32 -16.03
CA TYR A 59 3.13 -2.19 -16.63
C TYR A 59 3.72 -1.75 -17.98
N ALA A 60 4.82 -2.34 -18.43
CA ALA A 60 5.51 -1.98 -19.67
C ALA A 60 4.88 -2.60 -20.93
N VAL A 61 3.76 -3.29 -20.82
CA VAL A 61 3.12 -4.00 -21.93
C VAL A 61 2.53 -3.04 -22.95
N ARG A 62 2.85 -3.28 -24.24
CA ARG A 62 2.34 -2.51 -25.38
C ARG A 62 1.05 -3.13 -25.93
N GLY A 63 0.11 -2.28 -26.37
CA GLY A 63 -1.14 -2.69 -27.00
C GLY A 63 -2.40 -2.32 -26.18
N VAL A 64 -3.48 -1.98 -26.90
CA VAL A 64 -4.73 -1.51 -26.28
C VAL A 64 -5.39 -2.58 -25.41
N ILE A 65 -5.45 -3.81 -25.90
CA ILE A 65 -6.08 -4.93 -25.18
C ILE A 65 -5.31 -5.26 -23.91
N SER A 66 -3.98 -5.22 -23.97
CA SER A 66 -3.13 -5.45 -22.80
C SER A 66 -3.29 -4.36 -21.74
N ARG A 67 -3.41 -3.09 -22.16
CA ARG A 67 -3.69 -1.98 -21.26
C ARG A 67 -5.07 -2.11 -20.59
N LEU A 68 -6.08 -2.54 -21.33
CA LEU A 68 -7.43 -2.75 -20.79
C LEU A 68 -7.45 -3.88 -19.76
N ARG A 69 -6.76 -4.98 -20.04
CA ARG A 69 -6.55 -6.09 -19.09
C ARG A 69 -5.81 -5.64 -17.83
N GLN A 70 -4.75 -4.85 -17.99
CA GLN A 70 -4.00 -4.31 -16.86
C GLN A 70 -4.87 -3.39 -16.00
N PHE A 71 -5.65 -2.51 -16.62
CA PHE A 71 -6.59 -1.64 -15.91
C PHE A 71 -7.61 -2.47 -15.11
N GLY A 72 -8.18 -3.51 -15.72
CA GLY A 72 -9.06 -4.43 -15.01
C GLY A 72 -8.38 -5.09 -13.80
N ARG A 73 -7.12 -5.54 -13.94
CA ARG A 73 -6.33 -6.13 -12.85
C ARG A 73 -5.98 -5.12 -11.75
N MET A 74 -5.78 -3.85 -12.09
CA MET A 74 -5.60 -2.78 -11.10
C MET A 74 -6.84 -2.58 -10.23
N LEU A 75 -8.03 -2.70 -10.82
CA LEU A 75 -9.30 -2.60 -10.10
C LEU A 75 -9.62 -3.87 -9.33
N PHE A 76 -9.41 -5.04 -9.93
CA PHE A 76 -9.65 -6.32 -9.29
C PHE A 76 -8.72 -7.41 -9.80
N SER A 77 -7.89 -7.96 -8.92
CA SER A 77 -7.02 -9.11 -9.19
C SER A 77 -7.61 -10.38 -8.56
N ALA A 78 -8.17 -11.25 -9.40
CA ALA A 78 -8.71 -12.54 -8.93
C ALA A 78 -7.61 -13.42 -8.30
N THR A 79 -6.37 -13.32 -8.80
CA THR A 79 -5.21 -14.01 -8.23
C THR A 79 -4.90 -13.53 -6.83
N ALA A 80 -4.79 -12.20 -6.62
CA ALA A 80 -4.55 -11.64 -5.30
C ALA A 80 -5.69 -11.96 -4.33
N TYR A 81 -6.94 -11.88 -4.80
CA TYR A 81 -8.11 -12.27 -4.01
C TYR A 81 -8.00 -13.71 -3.51
N ARG A 82 -7.77 -14.68 -4.41
CA ARG A 82 -7.67 -16.11 -4.06
C ARG A 82 -6.50 -16.36 -3.12
N CYS A 83 -5.32 -15.82 -3.43
CA CYS A 83 -4.13 -16.02 -2.60
C CYS A 83 -4.33 -15.48 -1.17
N VAL A 84 -4.96 -14.31 -1.00
CA VAL A 84 -5.29 -13.77 0.33
C VAL A 84 -6.34 -14.61 1.02
N HIS A 85 -7.39 -15.00 0.32
CA HIS A 85 -8.43 -15.87 0.88
C HIS A 85 -7.84 -17.18 1.43
N ASP A 86 -7.00 -17.86 0.64
CA ASP A 86 -6.34 -19.11 1.02
C ASP A 86 -5.33 -18.90 2.15
N LEU A 87 -4.60 -17.76 2.14
CA LEU A 87 -3.69 -17.39 3.22
C LEU A 87 -4.45 -17.20 4.53
N VAL A 88 -5.57 -16.48 4.51
CA VAL A 88 -6.42 -16.25 5.69
C VAL A 88 -6.97 -17.58 6.23
N ALA A 89 -7.42 -18.49 5.34
CA ALA A 89 -7.90 -19.80 5.75
C ALA A 89 -6.85 -20.62 6.50
N ARG A 90 -5.57 -20.54 6.06
CA ARG A 90 -4.45 -21.26 6.68
C ARG A 90 -3.92 -20.59 7.95
N SER A 91 -3.64 -19.28 7.91
CA SER A 91 -2.99 -18.55 8.99
C SER A 91 -3.96 -18.01 10.03
N ARG A 92 -5.24 -17.89 9.69
CA ARG A 92 -6.32 -17.38 10.57
C ARG A 92 -5.89 -16.12 11.34
N PRO A 93 -5.52 -15.05 10.64
CA PRO A 93 -5.02 -13.85 11.29
C PRO A 93 -6.13 -13.17 12.09
N HIS A 94 -5.77 -12.61 13.25
CA HIS A 94 -6.70 -11.82 14.07
C HIS A 94 -6.81 -10.38 13.54
N LEU A 95 -5.80 -9.92 12.78
CA LEU A 95 -5.70 -8.59 12.22
C LEU A 95 -4.89 -8.64 10.92
N ALA A 96 -5.31 -7.88 9.92
CA ALA A 96 -4.51 -7.57 8.74
C ALA A 96 -4.04 -6.11 8.78
N HIS A 97 -2.72 -5.91 8.70
CA HIS A 97 -2.12 -4.59 8.60
C HIS A 97 -1.65 -4.35 7.16
N LEU A 98 -2.32 -3.43 6.51
CA LEU A 98 -2.13 -3.11 5.10
C LEU A 98 -1.26 -1.85 4.97
N HIS A 99 -0.38 -1.86 3.99
CA HIS A 99 0.45 -0.73 3.62
C HIS A 99 0.18 -0.33 2.16
N ASN A 100 1.19 -0.26 1.32
CA ASN A 100 1.04 0.12 -0.09
C ASN A 100 0.52 -1.05 -0.94
N ILE A 101 -0.78 -1.33 -0.90
CA ILE A 101 -1.42 -2.40 -1.69
C ILE A 101 -1.85 -1.95 -3.09
N TYR A 102 -1.68 -0.65 -3.42
CA TYR A 102 -2.13 -0.07 -4.68
C TYR A 102 -1.47 -0.72 -5.90
N HIS A 103 -2.20 -0.74 -7.02
CA HIS A 103 -1.78 -1.20 -8.34
C HIS A 103 -1.31 -2.65 -8.42
N GLN A 104 -0.32 -3.08 -7.62
CA GLN A 104 0.27 -4.41 -7.71
C GLN A 104 -0.64 -5.49 -7.09
N LEU A 105 -1.22 -5.21 -5.93
CA LEU A 105 -2.05 -6.16 -5.20
C LEU A 105 -3.55 -5.93 -5.42
N SER A 106 -3.96 -4.73 -5.83
CA SER A 106 -5.32 -4.25 -6.06
C SER A 106 -6.24 -4.22 -4.82
N PRO A 107 -7.35 -3.49 -4.85
CA PRO A 107 -8.36 -3.50 -3.79
C PRO A 107 -9.01 -4.86 -3.53
N SER A 108 -8.82 -5.86 -4.40
CA SER A 108 -9.32 -7.22 -4.18
C SER A 108 -8.82 -7.87 -2.89
N VAL A 109 -7.65 -7.46 -2.40
CA VAL A 109 -7.12 -7.85 -1.07
C VAL A 109 -8.08 -7.46 0.05
N LEU A 110 -8.58 -6.21 0.02
CA LEU A 110 -9.55 -5.71 1.01
C LEU A 110 -10.87 -6.50 0.94
N VAL A 111 -11.31 -6.83 -0.27
CA VAL A 111 -12.55 -7.60 -0.47
C VAL A 111 -12.40 -9.01 0.10
N ALA A 112 -11.24 -9.66 -0.12
CA ALA A 112 -10.95 -10.98 0.43
C ALA A 112 -10.95 -10.96 1.96
N LEU A 113 -10.24 -10.02 2.58
CA LEU A 113 -10.15 -9.87 4.03
C LEU A 113 -11.52 -9.58 4.66
N ARG A 114 -12.28 -8.66 4.07
CA ARG A 114 -13.64 -8.34 4.54
C ARG A 114 -14.56 -9.56 4.51
N ARG A 115 -14.56 -10.32 3.40
CA ARG A 115 -15.37 -11.54 3.27
C ARG A 115 -14.95 -12.63 4.23
N SER A 116 -13.70 -12.67 4.62
CA SER A 116 -13.17 -13.60 5.62
C SER A 116 -13.33 -13.10 7.06
N GLY A 117 -13.97 -11.94 7.29
CA GLY A 117 -14.21 -11.39 8.63
C GLY A 117 -12.96 -10.90 9.35
N VAL A 118 -11.85 -10.65 8.63
CA VAL A 118 -10.58 -10.20 9.23
C VAL A 118 -10.57 -8.68 9.37
N PRO A 119 -10.44 -8.14 10.59
CA PRO A 119 -10.27 -6.70 10.80
C PRO A 119 -9.03 -6.17 10.09
N CYS A 120 -9.11 -4.97 9.51
CA CYS A 120 -8.03 -4.37 8.74
C CYS A 120 -7.63 -3.01 9.30
N VAL A 121 -6.33 -2.77 9.40
CA VAL A 121 -5.72 -1.46 9.63
C VAL A 121 -4.92 -1.10 8.39
N LEU A 122 -5.00 0.14 7.93
CA LEU A 122 -4.22 0.65 6.80
C LEU A 122 -3.32 1.79 7.27
N THR A 123 -2.02 1.65 7.06
CA THR A 123 -1.07 2.75 7.19
C THR A 123 -0.89 3.42 5.83
N ALA A 124 -1.32 4.68 5.73
CA ALA A 124 -1.10 5.49 4.53
C ALA A 124 0.32 6.08 4.57
N HIS A 125 1.14 5.71 3.60
CA HIS A 125 2.52 6.20 3.45
C HIS A 125 2.64 7.33 2.44
N ASP A 126 1.59 7.61 1.70
CA ASP A 126 1.51 8.65 0.69
C ASP A 126 0.11 9.27 0.64
N TYR A 127 -0.02 10.35 -0.11
CA TYR A 127 -1.28 11.08 -0.24
C TYR A 127 -2.21 10.53 -1.33
N LYS A 128 -1.93 9.35 -1.87
CA LYS A 128 -2.66 8.78 -3.01
C LYS A 128 -4.15 8.60 -2.77
N LEU A 129 -4.55 8.33 -1.54
CA LEU A 129 -5.96 8.18 -1.16
C LEU A 129 -6.74 9.50 -1.24
N VAL A 130 -6.04 10.64 -1.17
CA VAL A 130 -6.64 11.98 -1.17
C VAL A 130 -6.23 12.82 -2.38
N CYS A 131 -5.11 12.48 -3.04
CA CYS A 131 -4.60 13.20 -4.19
C CYS A 131 -3.98 12.23 -5.22
N PRO A 132 -4.54 12.11 -6.44
CA PRO A 132 -4.02 11.21 -7.47
C PRO A 132 -2.58 11.52 -7.90
N SER A 133 -2.12 12.76 -7.73
CA SER A 133 -0.77 13.19 -8.09
C SER A 133 0.30 12.92 -7.02
N TYR A 134 -0.04 12.24 -5.92
CA TYR A 134 0.84 11.96 -4.78
C TYR A 134 1.36 13.18 -4.02
N HIS A 135 0.94 14.37 -4.39
CA HIS A 135 1.34 15.61 -3.74
C HIS A 135 0.12 16.30 -3.12
N THR A 136 0.31 16.88 -1.94
CA THR A 136 -0.73 17.69 -1.29
C THR A 136 -0.96 19.02 -2.01
N SER A 137 -0.09 19.37 -2.95
CA SER A 137 -0.22 20.59 -3.76
C SER A 137 -0.80 20.28 -5.14
N CYS A 138 -2.12 20.38 -5.28
CA CYS A 138 -2.77 20.48 -6.57
C CYS A 138 -2.87 21.97 -6.94
N ARG A 139 -2.20 22.41 -7.99
CA ARG A 139 -2.27 23.77 -8.52
C ARG A 139 -2.12 24.88 -7.47
N ARG A 140 -1.01 24.89 -6.69
CA ARG A 140 -0.73 25.91 -5.65
C ARG A 140 -1.68 25.92 -4.44
N GLU A 141 -2.51 24.92 -4.25
CA GLU A 141 -3.36 24.80 -3.08
C GLU A 141 -2.90 23.65 -2.19
N PHE A 142 -2.68 23.93 -0.90
CA PHE A 142 -2.44 22.88 0.10
C PHE A 142 -3.78 22.38 0.64
N VAL A 143 -3.96 21.06 0.66
CA VAL A 143 -5.09 20.43 1.35
C VAL A 143 -4.64 20.06 2.76
N THR A 144 -5.16 20.79 3.74
CA THR A 144 -4.94 20.45 5.15
C THR A 144 -6.10 19.61 5.64
N LEU A 145 -5.82 18.38 6.06
CA LEU A 145 -6.80 17.53 6.73
C LEU A 145 -6.79 17.89 8.22
N SER A 146 -7.81 18.59 8.69
CA SER A 146 -8.00 18.83 10.12
C SER A 146 -8.81 17.70 10.76
N ASN A 147 -8.44 17.28 11.97
CA ASN A 147 -9.18 16.31 12.78
C ASN A 147 -10.56 16.87 13.16
N GLY A 148 -11.53 16.82 12.28
CA GLY A 148 -12.86 17.38 12.57
C GLY A 148 -13.79 17.48 11.35
N GLY A 149 -13.52 16.82 10.27
CA GLY A 149 -14.52 16.57 9.22
C GLY A 149 -14.94 17.72 8.33
N SER A 150 -14.30 18.91 8.38
CA SER A 150 -14.54 19.95 7.38
C SER A 150 -13.30 20.20 6.52
N PHE A 151 -13.50 20.09 5.21
CA PHE A 151 -12.49 20.42 4.21
C PHE A 151 -12.40 21.96 4.13
N ARG A 152 -11.34 22.56 4.66
CA ARG A 152 -11.03 23.97 4.40
C ARG A 152 -9.90 24.08 3.39
N ARG A 153 -10.16 24.77 2.30
CA ARG A 153 -9.13 25.23 1.35
C ARG A 153 -8.42 26.43 1.96
N THR A 154 -7.16 26.30 2.30
CA THR A 154 -6.30 27.43 2.66
C THR A 154 -5.31 27.67 1.51
N LEU A 155 -5.35 28.87 0.94
CA LEU A 155 -4.36 29.34 -0.01
C LEU A 155 -3.11 29.77 0.79
N PRO A 156 -1.90 29.31 0.41
CA PRO A 156 -0.68 29.84 1.03
C PRO A 156 -0.48 31.29 0.60
N PRO A 157 0.03 32.16 1.49
CA PRO A 157 0.38 33.53 1.12
C PRO A 157 1.39 33.53 0.00
N SER A 158 1.14 34.33 -1.05
CA SER A 158 2.04 34.52 -2.19
C SER A 158 3.36 35.12 -1.69
N ARG A 159 4.43 34.31 -1.66
CA ARG A 159 5.79 34.82 -1.47
C ARG A 159 6.21 35.56 -2.75
N PRO A 160 6.59 36.82 -2.70
CA PRO A 160 7.18 37.47 -3.86
C PRO A 160 8.53 36.80 -4.17
N LEU A 161 8.70 36.41 -5.41
CA LEU A 161 10.02 35.98 -5.94
C LEU A 161 10.97 37.17 -5.83
N SER A 162 11.96 37.10 -4.93
CA SER A 162 13.06 38.04 -4.92
C SER A 162 13.86 37.85 -6.21
N ARG A 163 13.75 38.82 -7.10
CA ARG A 163 14.69 38.98 -8.23
C ARG A 163 16.08 39.32 -7.63
N THR A 164 16.96 38.35 -7.55
CA THR A 164 18.39 38.66 -7.41
C THR A 164 18.86 39.23 -8.76
N ALA A 165 19.00 40.54 -8.78
CA ALA A 165 19.74 41.21 -9.84
C ALA A 165 21.23 40.84 -9.67
N THR A 166 21.81 40.21 -10.66
CA THR A 166 23.27 40.11 -10.86
C THR A 166 23.78 41.43 -11.41
N ALA A 167 24.66 42.07 -10.66
CA ALA A 167 25.60 43.06 -11.17
C ALA A 167 26.92 42.36 -11.50
#